data_6fdecadee6adbc8da5348eb8d49eef54
#
_entry.id   6fdecadee6adbc8da5348eb8d49eef54
#
_cell.length_a   1.000
_cell.length_b   1.000
_cell.length_c   1.000
_cell.angle_alpha   90.00
_cell.angle_beta   90.00
_cell.angle_gamma   90.00
#
_symmetry.space_group_name_H-M   'P 1'
#
loop_
_entity.id
_entity.type
_entity.pdbx_description
1 polymer ?
#
loop_
_entity_poly.entity_id
_entity_poly.type
_entity_poly.pdbx_seq_one_letter_code
_entity_poly.pdbx_strand_id
1 'polypeptide(L)'
;QRKRRAHFHEFMLDIHARLKVEREKEKGDPIPPVVAALADEARLLCFDEMVVNNMADAAIMSRLFTGLIAAGVTVVTTSNRRPDDLYKDGLNRQLFLPFIALIKDSLDIFALDGPTDYRRDRLGNAKTWLVPNGAEATAALSETFFRMTDYPPEDRAHVPTLELDVDGGRTLHVPKALKGVAVFSFKRLCAEARGASDYLAIARRFHTVLMVGIPVLGPHNRNEAARFVTLIDALYEYRVKFLASADAGPDQLYPMGDGRFEFDRTVSRLMEMQSEDYLAEGHGAR
;
A
#
# COMPACT_ATOMS: atom_id res chain seq x y z
N GLN A 1 3.05 26.11 15.22
CA GLN A 1 1.76 25.78 14.58
C GLN A 1 1.35 24.38 14.96
N ARG A 2 0.15 24.22 15.56
CA ARG A 2 -0.41 22.93 15.98
C ARG A 2 -0.97 22.21 14.75
N LYS A 3 -0.18 21.33 14.13
CA LYS A 3 -0.56 20.50 12.98
C LYS A 3 -0.09 19.06 13.18
N ARG A 4 -0.89 18.11 12.72
CA ARG A 4 -0.58 16.67 12.73
C ARG A 4 -0.86 16.08 11.36
N ARG A 5 0.07 15.25 10.86
CA ARG A 5 -0.12 14.43 9.68
C ARG A 5 0.11 12.97 10.06
N ALA A 6 -0.76 12.09 9.60
CA ALA A 6 -0.66 10.65 9.85
C ALA A 6 -1.31 9.87 8.71
N HIS A 7 -0.92 8.62 8.52
CA HIS A 7 -1.75 7.70 7.76
C HIS A 7 -3.07 7.46 8.50
N PHE A 8 -4.17 7.38 7.76
CA PHE A 8 -5.48 7.28 8.36
C PHE A 8 -5.63 6.05 9.28
N HIS A 9 -5.03 4.92 8.90
CA HIS A 9 -5.04 3.72 9.73
C HIS A 9 -4.33 3.93 11.09
N GLU A 10 -3.14 4.54 11.09
CA GLU A 10 -2.40 4.85 12.33
C GLU A 10 -3.17 5.81 13.24
N PHE A 11 -3.84 6.81 12.63
CA PHE A 11 -4.70 7.70 13.37
C PHE A 11 -5.85 6.95 14.05
N MET A 12 -6.52 6.02 13.35
CA MET A 12 -7.63 5.24 13.92
C MET A 12 -7.16 4.31 15.04
N LEU A 13 -5.96 3.73 14.96
CA LEU A 13 -5.37 2.97 16.06
C LEU A 13 -5.16 3.83 17.31
N ASP A 14 -4.62 5.06 17.16
CA ASP A 14 -4.48 6.02 18.26
C ASP A 14 -5.86 6.39 18.85
N ILE A 15 -6.88 6.63 18.02
CA ILE A 15 -8.24 6.91 18.47
C ILE A 15 -8.80 5.77 19.32
N HIS A 16 -8.68 4.53 18.84
CA HIS A 16 -9.16 3.37 19.60
C HIS A 16 -8.44 3.22 20.95
N ALA A 17 -7.13 3.45 20.98
CA ALA A 17 -6.37 3.43 22.23
C ALA A 17 -6.86 4.51 23.22
N ARG A 18 -7.07 5.74 22.76
CA ARG A 18 -7.60 6.84 23.58
C ARG A 18 -9.02 6.56 24.08
N LEU A 19 -9.90 6.07 23.21
CA LEU A 19 -11.26 5.69 23.58
C LEU A 19 -11.28 4.58 24.64
N LYS A 20 -10.34 3.62 24.57
CA LYS A 20 -10.20 2.59 25.60
C LYS A 20 -9.84 3.20 26.95
N VAL A 21 -8.85 4.08 26.99
CA VAL A 21 -8.44 4.78 28.22
C VAL A 21 -9.58 5.61 28.82
N GLU A 22 -10.34 6.34 28.00
CA GLU A 22 -11.46 7.14 28.49
C GLU A 22 -12.59 6.28 29.03
N ARG A 23 -12.88 5.12 28.45
CA ARG A 23 -13.87 4.15 28.98
C ARG A 23 -13.49 3.57 30.34
N GLU A 24 -12.19 3.49 30.64
CA GLU A 24 -11.67 3.00 31.94
C GLU A 24 -11.76 4.06 33.04
N LYS A 25 -11.76 5.37 32.69
CA LYS A 25 -11.76 6.48 33.65
C LYS A 25 -13.14 6.79 34.20
N GLU A 26 -14.16 6.85 33.36
CA GLU A 26 -15.51 7.29 33.73
C GLU A 26 -16.61 6.52 33.03
N LYS A 27 -17.78 6.44 33.67
CA LYS A 27 -19.01 5.94 33.02
C LYS A 27 -19.63 7.08 32.23
N GLY A 28 -19.32 7.14 30.94
CA GLY A 28 -19.84 8.17 30.06
C GLY A 28 -19.48 7.91 28.58
N ASP A 29 -19.80 8.91 27.76
CA ASP A 29 -19.42 8.87 26.35
C ASP A 29 -17.91 9.19 26.20
N PRO A 30 -17.08 8.27 25.69
CA PRO A 30 -15.64 8.48 25.60
C PRO A 30 -15.22 9.41 24.43
N ILE A 31 -16.12 9.74 23.48
CA ILE A 31 -15.76 10.52 22.29
C ILE A 31 -15.48 11.98 22.60
N PRO A 32 -16.30 12.73 23.38
CA PRO A 32 -16.05 14.15 23.63
C PRO A 32 -14.68 14.46 24.26
N PRO A 33 -14.20 13.74 25.30
CA PRO A 33 -12.86 14.02 25.85
C PRO A 33 -11.74 13.71 24.85
N VAL A 34 -11.87 12.68 23.99
CA VAL A 34 -10.89 12.41 22.93
C VAL A 34 -10.88 13.53 21.89
N VAL A 35 -12.04 14.05 21.49
CA VAL A 35 -12.16 15.20 20.58
C VAL A 35 -11.48 16.43 21.17
N ALA A 36 -11.74 16.75 22.46
CA ALA A 36 -11.13 17.90 23.13
C ALA A 36 -9.60 17.80 23.13
N ALA A 37 -9.06 16.64 23.51
CA ALA A 37 -7.62 16.39 23.51
C ALA A 37 -7.00 16.57 22.12
N LEU A 38 -7.62 16.03 21.08
CA LEU A 38 -7.13 16.17 19.69
C LEU A 38 -7.19 17.61 19.20
N ALA A 39 -8.25 18.36 19.52
CA ALA A 39 -8.39 19.76 19.15
C ALA A 39 -7.34 20.66 19.85
N ASP A 40 -6.92 20.29 21.06
CA ASP A 40 -5.81 20.94 21.74
C ASP A 40 -4.45 20.59 21.15
N GLU A 41 -4.27 19.36 20.67
CA GLU A 41 -3.03 18.91 20.03
C GLU A 41 -2.84 19.54 18.65
N ALA A 42 -3.90 19.61 17.85
CA ALA A 42 -3.79 20.05 16.47
C ALA A 42 -5.00 20.87 15.99
N ARG A 43 -4.73 22.00 15.32
CA ARG A 43 -5.73 22.80 14.58
C ARG A 43 -5.86 22.37 13.13
N LEU A 44 -4.88 21.64 12.61
CA LEU A 44 -4.87 21.07 11.28
C LEU A 44 -4.52 19.58 11.37
N LEU A 45 -5.44 18.74 10.93
CA LEU A 45 -5.24 17.29 10.78
C LEU A 45 -5.16 16.95 9.31
N CYS A 46 -4.07 16.32 8.90
CA CYS A 46 -3.89 15.84 7.56
C CYS A 46 -3.82 14.30 7.58
N PHE A 47 -4.64 13.66 6.76
CA PHE A 47 -4.66 12.20 6.64
C PHE A 47 -4.28 11.76 5.25
N ASP A 48 -3.35 10.82 5.18
CA ASP A 48 -3.04 10.13 3.94
C ASP A 48 -3.89 8.85 3.84
N GLU A 49 -4.45 8.62 2.66
CA GLU A 49 -5.15 7.39 2.29
C GLU A 49 -6.32 7.01 3.22
N MET A 50 -7.33 7.88 3.32
CA MET A 50 -8.55 7.54 4.09
C MET A 50 -9.22 6.32 3.48
N VAL A 51 -9.14 5.20 4.20
CA VAL A 51 -9.80 3.92 3.88
C VAL A 51 -10.46 3.39 5.14
N VAL A 52 -11.73 3.02 5.04
CA VAL A 52 -12.50 2.42 6.14
C VAL A 52 -12.82 0.98 5.78
N ASN A 53 -12.22 0.04 6.52
CA ASN A 53 -12.30 -1.39 6.22
C ASN A 53 -13.04 -2.19 7.30
N ASN A 54 -13.35 -1.58 8.44
CA ASN A 54 -13.99 -2.28 9.55
C ASN A 54 -15.14 -1.49 10.17
N MET A 55 -16.05 -2.21 10.82
CA MET A 55 -17.25 -1.64 11.41
C MET A 55 -16.96 -0.77 12.65
N ALA A 56 -15.87 -1.06 13.39
CA ALA A 56 -15.53 -0.31 14.60
C ALA A 56 -15.14 1.13 14.25
N ASP A 57 -14.34 1.32 13.20
CA ASP A 57 -14.01 2.64 12.67
C ASP A 57 -15.26 3.34 12.14
N ALA A 58 -16.04 2.65 11.29
CA ALA A 58 -17.24 3.20 10.69
C ALA A 58 -18.24 3.74 11.74
N ALA A 59 -18.39 3.05 12.86
CA ALA A 59 -19.34 3.41 13.91
C ALA A 59 -18.98 4.71 14.66
N ILE A 60 -17.70 5.04 14.79
CA ILE A 60 -17.25 6.20 15.57
C ILE A 60 -16.93 7.42 14.71
N MET A 61 -16.63 7.23 13.43
CA MET A 61 -16.12 8.31 12.56
C MET A 61 -17.04 9.51 12.46
N SER A 62 -18.35 9.29 12.26
CA SER A 62 -19.30 10.41 12.16
C SER A 62 -19.25 11.30 13.39
N ARG A 63 -19.31 10.73 14.58
CA ARG A 63 -19.31 11.47 15.84
C ARG A 63 -17.97 12.13 16.14
N LEU A 64 -16.86 11.41 15.89
CA LEU A 64 -15.52 11.93 16.09
C LEU A 64 -15.26 13.16 15.20
N PHE A 65 -15.52 13.04 13.90
CA PHE A 65 -15.25 14.13 12.97
C PHE A 65 -16.23 15.29 13.11
N THR A 66 -17.50 15.04 13.44
CA THR A 66 -18.44 16.09 13.81
C THR A 66 -17.91 16.92 14.98
N GLY A 67 -17.41 16.26 16.02
CA GLY A 67 -16.81 16.94 17.17
C GLY A 67 -15.55 17.72 16.82
N LEU A 68 -14.65 17.16 16.02
CA LEU A 68 -13.41 17.83 15.59
C LEU A 68 -13.69 19.08 14.76
N ILE A 69 -14.62 19.01 13.81
CA ILE A 69 -15.03 20.15 12.98
C ILE A 69 -15.69 21.23 13.85
N ALA A 70 -16.60 20.85 14.76
CA ALA A 70 -17.24 21.77 15.69
C ALA A 70 -16.24 22.46 16.65
N ALA A 71 -15.14 21.75 17.00
CA ALA A 71 -14.03 22.32 17.79
C ALA A 71 -13.08 23.22 16.95
N GLY A 72 -13.37 23.46 15.68
CA GLY A 72 -12.59 24.33 14.79
C GLY A 72 -11.30 23.68 14.27
N VAL A 73 -11.26 22.34 14.20
CA VAL A 73 -10.14 21.63 13.58
C VAL A 73 -10.37 21.56 12.07
N THR A 74 -9.39 22.01 11.31
CA THR A 74 -9.36 21.86 9.86
C THR A 74 -8.87 20.46 9.50
N VAL A 75 -9.60 19.77 8.61
CA VAL A 75 -9.26 18.42 8.13
C VAL A 75 -8.91 18.45 6.65
N VAL A 76 -7.77 17.89 6.31
CA VAL A 76 -7.35 17.64 4.92
C VAL A 76 -7.09 16.14 4.78
N THR A 77 -7.70 15.51 3.78
CA THR A 77 -7.52 14.07 3.59
C THR A 77 -7.46 13.71 2.12
N THR A 78 -6.69 12.68 1.80
CA THR A 78 -6.70 12.03 0.50
C THR A 78 -7.41 10.70 0.59
N SER A 79 -8.04 10.26 -0.49
CA SER A 79 -8.64 8.93 -0.60
C SER A 79 -8.61 8.46 -2.06
N ASN A 80 -8.45 7.18 -2.28
CA ASN A 80 -8.58 6.54 -3.59
C ASN A 80 -10.04 6.23 -3.95
N ARG A 81 -10.98 6.62 -3.09
CA ARG A 81 -12.42 6.41 -3.30
C ARG A 81 -13.16 7.73 -3.16
N ARG A 82 -14.21 7.89 -3.94
CA ARG A 82 -15.17 8.99 -3.75
C ARG A 82 -15.87 8.83 -2.39
N PRO A 83 -16.35 9.91 -1.77
CA PRO A 83 -17.07 9.81 -0.49
C PRO A 83 -18.19 8.76 -0.50
N ASP A 84 -18.97 8.69 -1.58
CA ASP A 84 -20.07 7.73 -1.73
C ASP A 84 -19.62 6.26 -1.81
N ASP A 85 -18.38 6.02 -2.20
CA ASP A 85 -17.79 4.67 -2.31
C ASP A 85 -16.96 4.27 -1.06
N LEU A 86 -16.84 5.17 -0.08
CA LEU A 86 -16.23 4.82 1.20
C LEU A 86 -17.08 3.77 1.92
N TYR A 87 -16.42 2.75 2.46
CA TYR A 87 -17.06 1.65 3.16
C TYR A 87 -18.20 1.00 2.36
N LYS A 88 -18.09 0.98 1.01
CA LYS A 88 -19.01 0.30 0.13
C LYS A 88 -19.00 -1.19 0.46
N ASP A 89 -20.18 -1.80 0.49
CA ASP A 89 -20.38 -3.21 0.86
C ASP A 89 -19.96 -3.57 2.30
N GLY A 90 -19.63 -2.58 3.13
CA GLY A 90 -19.30 -2.78 4.53
C GLY A 90 -20.49 -3.20 5.38
N LEU A 91 -20.24 -4.02 6.40
CA LEU A 91 -21.27 -4.48 7.36
C LEU A 91 -21.89 -3.28 8.09
N ASN A 92 -23.24 -3.20 8.13
CA ASN A 92 -23.98 -2.09 8.75
C ASN A 92 -23.61 -0.72 8.16
N ARG A 93 -23.40 -0.63 6.85
CA ARG A 93 -23.02 0.60 6.15
C ARG A 93 -23.94 1.80 6.47
N GLN A 94 -25.21 1.56 6.81
CA GLN A 94 -26.14 2.61 7.22
C GLN A 94 -25.64 3.45 8.41
N LEU A 95 -24.80 2.89 9.29
CA LEU A 95 -24.17 3.64 10.40
C LEU A 95 -23.05 4.58 9.92
N PHE A 96 -22.54 4.36 8.73
CA PHE A 96 -21.47 5.15 8.11
C PHE A 96 -22.01 6.27 7.20
N LEU A 97 -23.25 6.17 6.72
CA LEU A 97 -23.86 7.18 5.86
C LEU A 97 -23.85 8.60 6.46
N PRO A 98 -24.05 8.80 7.77
CA PRO A 98 -23.92 10.13 8.37
C PRO A 98 -22.53 10.74 8.23
N PHE A 99 -21.47 9.92 8.21
CA PHE A 99 -20.11 10.41 7.96
C PHE A 99 -19.92 10.84 6.51
N ILE A 100 -20.46 10.09 5.56
CA ILE A 100 -20.45 10.50 4.14
C ILE A 100 -21.18 11.84 3.95
N ALA A 101 -22.34 12.01 4.59
CA ALA A 101 -23.05 13.28 4.58
C ALA A 101 -22.21 14.42 5.18
N LEU A 102 -21.57 14.19 6.33
CA LEU A 102 -20.69 15.15 6.98
C LEU A 102 -19.54 15.61 6.05
N ILE A 103 -18.88 14.65 5.36
CA ILE A 103 -17.84 14.98 4.37
C ILE A 103 -18.39 15.92 3.31
N LYS A 104 -19.54 15.58 2.72
CA LYS A 104 -20.16 16.35 1.62
C LYS A 104 -20.61 17.74 2.05
N ASP A 105 -21.06 17.89 3.28
CA ASP A 105 -21.59 19.15 3.81
C ASP A 105 -20.51 20.07 4.37
N SER A 106 -19.41 19.51 4.89
CA SER A 106 -18.42 20.26 5.67
C SER A 106 -17.05 20.37 5.01
N LEU A 107 -16.74 19.58 3.98
CA LEU A 107 -15.46 19.57 3.30
C LEU A 107 -15.61 19.91 1.82
N ASP A 108 -14.63 20.65 1.27
CA ASP A 108 -14.50 20.82 -0.17
C ASP A 108 -13.93 19.55 -0.80
N ILE A 109 -14.65 18.98 -1.76
CA ILE A 109 -14.26 17.74 -2.43
C ILE A 109 -13.61 18.07 -3.77
N PHE A 110 -12.32 17.75 -3.89
CA PHE A 110 -11.57 17.91 -5.13
C PHE A 110 -11.26 16.55 -5.74
N ALA A 111 -11.80 16.30 -6.94
CA ALA A 111 -11.41 15.16 -7.75
C ALA A 111 -10.08 15.47 -8.45
N LEU A 112 -9.06 14.65 -8.22
CA LEU A 112 -7.78 14.72 -8.92
C LEU A 112 -7.77 13.76 -10.12
N ASP A 113 -8.88 13.74 -10.88
CA ASP A 113 -9.05 12.94 -12.08
C ASP A 113 -8.29 13.63 -13.23
N GLY A 114 -7.03 13.28 -13.41
CA GLY A 114 -6.23 13.71 -14.56
C GLY A 114 -6.37 12.72 -15.72
N PRO A 115 -6.31 13.17 -16.99
CA PRO A 115 -6.29 12.28 -18.16
C PRO A 115 -4.99 11.45 -18.24
N THR A 116 -4.00 11.78 -17.42
CA THR A 116 -2.68 11.17 -17.41
C THR A 116 -2.38 10.61 -16.03
N ASP A 117 -2.13 9.30 -15.92
CA ASP A 117 -1.47 8.75 -14.75
C ASP A 117 0.01 9.20 -14.76
N TYR A 118 0.32 10.24 -13.99
CA TYR A 118 1.70 10.75 -13.86
C TYR A 118 2.68 9.68 -13.36
N ARG A 119 2.21 8.58 -12.78
CA ARG A 119 3.04 7.42 -12.42
C ARG A 119 3.49 6.68 -13.68
N ARG A 120 2.63 6.62 -14.72
CA ARG A 120 2.96 6.09 -16.04
C ARG A 120 4.04 6.95 -16.72
N ASP A 121 3.89 8.27 -16.70
CA ASP A 121 4.88 9.19 -17.24
C ASP A 121 6.24 9.04 -16.55
N ARG A 122 6.23 8.83 -15.23
CA ARG A 122 7.45 8.56 -14.45
C ARG A 122 8.04 7.17 -14.69
N LEU A 123 7.21 6.18 -15.01
CA LEU A 123 7.69 4.89 -15.47
C LEU A 123 8.35 5.02 -16.85
N GLY A 124 7.82 5.91 -17.72
CA GLY A 124 8.30 6.14 -19.07
C GLY A 124 8.34 4.84 -19.88
N ASN A 125 9.32 4.72 -20.74
CA ASN A 125 9.58 3.50 -21.53
C ASN A 125 10.45 2.49 -20.77
N ALA A 126 10.44 2.49 -19.40
CA ALA A 126 11.21 1.53 -18.64
C ALA A 126 10.70 0.11 -18.90
N LYS A 127 11.62 -0.77 -19.25
CA LYS A 127 11.31 -2.19 -19.35
C LYS A 127 10.95 -2.70 -17.96
N THR A 128 9.80 -3.34 -17.86
CA THR A 128 9.30 -3.90 -16.59
C THR A 128 9.95 -5.25 -16.27
N TRP A 129 10.48 -5.94 -17.28
CA TRP A 129 11.17 -7.21 -17.13
C TRP A 129 12.53 -7.17 -17.83
N LEU A 130 13.60 -7.27 -17.07
CA LEU A 130 14.98 -7.16 -17.53
C LEU A 130 15.67 -8.53 -17.49
N VAL A 131 16.21 -8.97 -18.63
CA VAL A 131 16.95 -10.22 -18.80
C VAL A 131 18.23 -9.91 -19.57
N PRO A 132 19.37 -10.47 -19.17
CA PRO A 132 19.61 -11.31 -18.00
C PRO A 132 19.78 -10.49 -16.72
N ASN A 133 19.82 -11.19 -15.57
CA ASN A 133 20.28 -10.59 -14.33
C ASN A 133 21.71 -10.06 -14.45
N GLY A 134 22.04 -9.05 -13.64
CA GLY A 134 23.40 -8.52 -13.61
C GLY A 134 23.45 -7.07 -13.18
N ALA A 135 24.65 -6.51 -13.25
CA ALA A 135 24.89 -5.12 -12.83
C ALA A 135 24.09 -4.12 -13.67
N GLU A 136 23.98 -4.35 -14.98
CA GLU A 136 23.25 -3.48 -15.89
C GLU A 136 21.74 -3.47 -15.58
N ALA A 137 21.12 -4.64 -15.42
CA ALA A 137 19.72 -4.76 -15.03
C ALA A 137 19.44 -4.13 -13.66
N THR A 138 20.34 -4.33 -12.70
CA THR A 138 20.25 -3.72 -11.38
C THR A 138 20.36 -2.20 -11.45
N ALA A 139 21.27 -1.67 -12.27
CA ALA A 139 21.41 -0.24 -12.49
C ALA A 139 20.15 0.37 -13.11
N ALA A 140 19.58 -0.27 -14.14
CA ALA A 140 18.35 0.18 -14.79
C ALA A 140 17.13 0.21 -13.84
N LEU A 141 16.98 -0.81 -12.97
CA LEU A 141 15.96 -0.80 -11.92
C LEU A 141 16.21 0.31 -10.89
N SER A 142 17.47 0.53 -10.52
CA SER A 142 17.85 1.61 -9.61
C SER A 142 17.51 2.99 -10.18
N GLU A 143 17.84 3.24 -11.45
CA GLU A 143 17.47 4.50 -12.14
C GLU A 143 15.96 4.69 -12.16
N THR A 144 15.22 3.61 -12.43
CA THR A 144 13.75 3.65 -12.40
C THR A 144 13.22 3.99 -11.02
N PHE A 145 13.79 3.43 -9.95
CA PHE A 145 13.43 3.78 -8.58
C PHE A 145 13.64 5.28 -8.31
N PHE A 146 14.81 5.84 -8.64
CA PHE A 146 15.11 7.24 -8.41
C PHE A 146 14.19 8.17 -9.22
N ARG A 147 13.91 7.84 -10.47
CA ARG A 147 12.97 8.58 -11.30
C ARG A 147 11.54 8.55 -10.75
N MET A 148 11.07 7.39 -10.27
CA MET A 148 9.72 7.25 -9.71
C MET A 148 9.55 7.96 -8.37
N THR A 149 10.62 8.06 -7.60
CA THR A 149 10.59 8.63 -6.26
C THR A 149 11.04 10.08 -6.19
N ASP A 150 11.58 10.65 -7.29
CA ASP A 150 12.25 11.97 -7.31
C ASP A 150 13.31 12.07 -6.19
N TYR A 151 13.96 10.98 -5.85
CA TYR A 151 15.03 10.97 -4.86
C TYR A 151 16.37 11.21 -5.56
N PRO A 152 17.26 12.06 -5.01
CA PRO A 152 18.52 12.39 -5.65
C PRO A 152 19.43 11.16 -5.74
N PRO A 153 19.87 10.75 -6.97
CA PRO A 153 20.68 9.55 -7.15
C PRO A 153 22.05 9.61 -6.48
N GLU A 154 22.58 10.81 -6.25
CA GLU A 154 23.84 11.07 -5.54
C GLU A 154 23.74 10.68 -4.05
N ASP A 155 22.55 10.72 -3.46
CA ASP A 155 22.31 10.36 -2.06
C ASP A 155 21.79 8.91 -1.90
N ARG A 156 22.12 8.03 -2.86
CA ARG A 156 21.65 6.62 -2.89
C ARG A 156 21.96 5.81 -1.64
N ALA A 157 22.95 6.23 -0.87
CA ALA A 157 23.34 5.56 0.38
C ALA A 157 22.32 5.79 1.52
N HIS A 158 21.54 6.88 1.45
CA HIS A 158 20.58 7.28 2.48
C HIS A 158 19.12 7.09 2.07
N VAL A 159 18.86 6.27 1.05
CA VAL A 159 17.47 5.93 0.69
C VAL A 159 16.77 5.33 1.90
N PRO A 160 15.58 5.85 2.29
CA PRO A 160 14.87 5.38 3.47
C PRO A 160 14.56 3.87 3.42
N THR A 161 14.73 3.23 4.57
CA THR A 161 14.22 1.89 4.87
C THR A 161 12.86 1.99 5.53
N LEU A 162 12.11 0.90 5.57
CA LEU A 162 10.81 0.84 6.26
C LEU A 162 10.69 -0.50 7.00
N GLU A 163 10.22 -0.46 8.24
CA GLU A 163 9.72 -1.65 8.93
C GLU A 163 8.20 -1.72 8.71
N LEU A 164 7.77 -2.69 7.93
CA LEU A 164 6.38 -2.90 7.57
C LEU A 164 5.73 -3.85 8.56
N ASP A 165 4.67 -3.41 9.22
CA ASP A 165 3.89 -4.26 10.09
C ASP A 165 3.15 -5.34 9.30
N VAL A 166 3.24 -6.57 9.77
CA VAL A 166 2.59 -7.74 9.22
C VAL A 166 1.66 -8.34 10.27
N ASP A 167 0.54 -8.88 9.83
CA ASP A 167 -0.41 -9.53 10.71
C ASP A 167 0.27 -10.52 11.68
N GLY A 168 -0.17 -10.51 12.96
CA GLY A 168 0.43 -11.31 14.02
C GLY A 168 1.60 -10.65 14.75
N GLY A 169 1.75 -9.32 14.65
CA GLY A 169 2.74 -8.54 15.41
C GLY A 169 4.18 -8.74 14.93
N ARG A 170 4.36 -9.21 13.70
CA ARG A 170 5.66 -9.33 13.04
C ARG A 170 5.95 -8.11 12.19
N THR A 171 7.23 -7.82 11.96
CA THR A 171 7.67 -6.79 11.03
C THR A 171 8.43 -7.40 9.85
N LEU A 172 8.32 -6.75 8.70
CA LEU A 172 9.06 -7.05 7.50
C LEU A 172 9.96 -5.86 7.16
N HIS A 173 11.26 -6.07 7.19
CA HIS A 173 12.22 -5.04 6.77
C HIS A 173 12.20 -4.81 5.27
N VAL A 174 11.94 -3.57 4.85
CA VAL A 174 11.98 -3.11 3.46
C VAL A 174 13.27 -2.32 3.24
N PRO A 175 14.24 -2.83 2.47
CA PRO A 175 15.56 -2.22 2.36
C PRO A 175 15.58 -0.83 1.73
N LYS A 176 14.64 -0.56 0.83
CA LYS A 176 14.43 0.75 0.22
C LYS A 176 12.94 0.95 -0.01
N ALA A 177 12.38 2.01 0.59
CA ALA A 177 10.97 2.34 0.45
C ALA A 177 10.77 3.85 0.45
N LEU A 178 10.16 4.38 -0.59
CA LEU A 178 9.86 5.79 -0.67
C LEU A 178 8.66 6.03 -1.60
N LYS A 179 7.74 6.93 -1.21
CA LYS A 179 6.58 7.36 -2.02
C LYS A 179 5.76 6.19 -2.58
N GLY A 180 5.59 5.09 -1.82
CA GLY A 180 4.86 3.91 -2.26
C GLY A 180 5.58 3.00 -3.26
N VAL A 181 6.88 3.19 -3.45
CA VAL A 181 7.77 2.33 -4.24
C VAL A 181 8.70 1.58 -3.30
N ALA A 182 8.82 0.26 -3.46
CA ALA A 182 9.71 -0.58 -2.67
C ALA A 182 10.66 -1.39 -3.54
N VAL A 183 11.87 -1.66 -3.02
CA VAL A 183 12.86 -2.51 -3.68
C VAL A 183 13.21 -3.69 -2.79
N PHE A 184 13.14 -4.89 -3.38
CA PHE A 184 13.51 -6.13 -2.73
C PHE A 184 14.44 -6.98 -3.61
N SER A 185 15.15 -7.91 -3.01
CA SER A 185 15.76 -9.01 -3.75
C SER A 185 14.85 -10.24 -3.73
N PHE A 186 14.94 -11.07 -4.78
CA PHE A 186 14.24 -12.37 -4.80
C PHE A 186 14.60 -13.21 -3.57
N LYS A 187 15.89 -13.21 -3.18
CA LYS A 187 16.36 -13.93 -1.99
C LYS A 187 15.56 -13.55 -0.74
N ARG A 188 15.33 -12.26 -0.51
CA ARG A 188 14.63 -11.76 0.69
C ARG A 188 13.16 -12.13 0.71
N LEU A 189 12.49 -12.12 -0.44
CA LEU A 189 11.05 -12.39 -0.49
C LEU A 189 10.72 -13.87 -0.74
N CYS A 190 11.55 -14.60 -1.48
CA CYS A 190 11.21 -15.96 -1.90
C CYS A 190 12.15 -17.03 -1.34
N ALA A 191 13.45 -16.75 -1.11
CA ALA A 191 14.36 -17.72 -0.52
C ALA A 191 14.31 -17.75 1.02
N GLU A 192 14.00 -16.63 1.67
CA GLU A 192 13.70 -16.60 3.10
C GLU A 192 12.29 -17.12 3.41
N ALA A 193 12.05 -17.52 4.67
CA ALA A 193 10.75 -17.99 5.13
C ALA A 193 9.74 -16.83 5.23
N ARG A 194 8.98 -16.61 4.16
CA ARG A 194 7.90 -15.63 4.05
C ARG A 194 6.58 -16.34 3.75
N GLY A 195 5.46 -15.68 4.03
CA GLY A 195 4.12 -16.21 3.82
C GLY A 195 3.16 -15.21 3.20
N ALA A 196 1.92 -15.66 2.98
CA ALA A 196 0.89 -14.86 2.33
C ALA A 196 0.63 -13.52 3.04
N SER A 197 0.66 -13.47 4.38
CA SER A 197 0.46 -12.23 5.14
C SER A 197 1.55 -11.19 4.87
N ASP A 198 2.82 -11.61 4.67
CA ASP A 198 3.92 -10.71 4.31
C ASP A 198 3.67 -10.09 2.93
N TYR A 199 3.22 -10.90 1.96
CA TYR A 199 2.95 -10.44 0.60
C TYR A 199 1.72 -9.54 0.50
N LEU A 200 0.67 -9.83 1.26
CA LEU A 200 -0.49 -8.97 1.37
C LEU A 200 -0.15 -7.61 1.99
N ALA A 201 0.69 -7.59 3.04
CA ALA A 201 1.16 -6.34 3.63
C ALA A 201 1.94 -5.49 2.61
N ILE A 202 2.84 -6.11 1.82
CA ILE A 202 3.54 -5.45 0.72
C ILE A 202 2.56 -4.91 -0.32
N ALA A 203 1.64 -5.76 -0.80
CA ALA A 203 0.70 -5.40 -1.86
C ALA A 203 -0.25 -4.27 -1.45
N ARG A 204 -0.66 -4.21 -0.19
CA ARG A 204 -1.49 -3.12 0.35
C ARG A 204 -0.73 -1.82 0.51
N ARG A 205 0.56 -1.89 0.84
CA ARG A 205 1.38 -0.72 1.20
C ARG A 205 2.01 -0.04 -0.01
N PHE A 206 2.40 -0.80 -1.03
CA PHE A 206 3.19 -0.30 -2.15
C PHE A 206 2.42 -0.41 -3.47
N HIS A 207 2.37 0.67 -4.22
CA HIS A 207 1.80 0.67 -5.57
C HIS A 207 2.79 0.17 -6.63
N THR A 208 4.09 0.12 -6.31
CA THR A 208 5.14 -0.38 -7.20
C THR A 208 6.18 -1.16 -6.40
N VAL A 209 6.50 -2.33 -6.87
CA VAL A 209 7.55 -3.20 -6.31
C VAL A 209 8.59 -3.48 -7.38
N LEU A 210 9.85 -3.19 -7.05
CA LEU A 210 11.01 -3.56 -7.84
C LEU A 210 11.69 -4.77 -7.21
N MET A 211 11.92 -5.82 -8.00
CA MET A 211 12.59 -7.03 -7.53
C MET A 211 13.85 -7.32 -8.33
N VAL A 212 14.97 -7.48 -7.64
CA VAL A 212 16.24 -7.81 -8.26
C VAL A 212 16.59 -9.28 -8.07
N GLY A 213 17.16 -9.88 -9.11
CA GLY A 213 17.84 -11.15 -8.99
C GLY A 213 16.94 -12.38 -8.97
N ILE A 214 15.90 -12.46 -9.80
CA ILE A 214 15.07 -13.64 -9.94
C ILE A 214 15.85 -14.71 -10.73
N PRO A 215 16.21 -15.86 -10.13
CA PRO A 215 16.94 -16.91 -10.85
C PRO A 215 15.98 -17.74 -11.71
N VAL A 216 16.51 -18.52 -12.63
CA VAL A 216 15.78 -19.65 -13.18
C VAL A 216 15.56 -20.66 -12.06
N LEU A 217 14.31 -21.03 -11.85
CA LEU A 217 13.87 -21.95 -10.81
C LEU A 217 13.79 -23.37 -11.37
N GLY A 218 13.97 -24.36 -10.51
CA GLY A 218 13.93 -25.76 -10.86
C GLY A 218 13.41 -26.64 -9.72
N PRO A 219 13.50 -27.97 -9.83
CA PRO A 219 12.99 -28.89 -8.80
C PRO A 219 13.57 -28.64 -7.39
N HIS A 220 14.78 -28.11 -7.30
CA HIS A 220 15.43 -27.78 -6.04
C HIS A 220 14.92 -26.49 -5.40
N ASN A 221 14.22 -25.65 -6.17
CA ASN A 221 13.67 -24.35 -5.73
C ASN A 221 12.15 -24.40 -5.55
N ARG A 222 11.57 -25.56 -5.26
CA ARG A 222 10.13 -25.75 -5.14
C ARG A 222 9.48 -24.74 -4.16
N ASN A 223 10.10 -24.54 -3.00
CA ASN A 223 9.55 -23.64 -1.99
C ASN A 223 9.64 -22.17 -2.41
N GLU A 224 10.74 -21.80 -3.06
CA GLU A 224 10.93 -20.46 -3.63
C GLU A 224 9.93 -20.20 -4.75
N ALA A 225 9.70 -21.18 -5.62
CA ALA A 225 8.71 -21.09 -6.68
C ALA A 225 7.29 -20.92 -6.13
N ALA A 226 6.89 -21.70 -5.11
CA ALA A 226 5.59 -21.59 -4.47
C ALA A 226 5.39 -20.22 -3.79
N ARG A 227 6.44 -19.68 -3.13
CA ARG A 227 6.38 -18.35 -2.54
C ARG A 227 6.31 -17.26 -3.60
N PHE A 228 7.02 -17.41 -4.71
CA PHE A 228 6.94 -16.48 -5.84
C PHE A 228 5.55 -16.46 -6.45
N VAL A 229 4.90 -17.61 -6.64
CA VAL A 229 3.48 -17.70 -7.06
C VAL A 229 2.58 -16.90 -6.13
N THR A 230 2.69 -17.13 -4.80
CA THR A 230 1.87 -16.45 -3.80
C THR A 230 2.13 -14.94 -3.78
N LEU A 231 3.37 -14.51 -3.96
CA LEU A 231 3.73 -13.10 -4.07
C LEU A 231 3.08 -12.45 -5.30
N ILE A 232 3.24 -13.07 -6.48
CA ILE A 232 2.67 -12.52 -7.71
C ILE A 232 1.15 -12.49 -7.65
N ASP A 233 0.51 -13.49 -7.05
CA ASP A 233 -0.93 -13.51 -6.80
C ASP A 233 -1.37 -12.29 -5.96
N ALA A 234 -0.66 -11.99 -4.88
CA ALA A 234 -0.97 -10.83 -4.03
C ALA A 234 -0.73 -9.49 -4.75
N LEU A 235 0.38 -9.35 -5.47
CA LEU A 235 0.69 -8.13 -6.21
C LEU A 235 -0.32 -7.88 -7.33
N TYR A 236 -0.71 -8.92 -8.05
CA TYR A 236 -1.70 -8.84 -9.13
C TYR A 236 -3.09 -8.45 -8.63
N GLU A 237 -3.55 -9.03 -7.52
CA GLU A 237 -4.86 -8.72 -6.92
C GLU A 237 -4.97 -7.24 -6.50
N TYR A 238 -3.88 -6.65 -6.05
CA TYR A 238 -3.83 -5.24 -5.63
C TYR A 238 -3.34 -4.29 -6.72
N ARG A 239 -3.19 -4.78 -7.98
CA ARG A 239 -2.74 -3.99 -9.12
C ARG A 239 -1.42 -3.26 -8.87
N VAL A 240 -0.51 -3.95 -8.20
CA VAL A 240 0.83 -3.44 -7.93
C VAL A 240 1.66 -3.51 -9.21
N LYS A 241 2.29 -2.43 -9.61
CA LYS A 241 3.24 -2.42 -10.73
C LYS A 241 4.48 -3.20 -10.33
N PHE A 242 4.84 -4.20 -11.11
CA PHE A 242 5.95 -5.09 -10.82
C PHE A 242 7.06 -4.95 -11.86
N LEU A 243 8.24 -4.52 -11.41
CA LEU A 243 9.43 -4.41 -12.23
C LEU A 243 10.49 -5.36 -11.71
N ALA A 244 11.10 -6.13 -12.58
CA ALA A 244 12.04 -7.16 -12.15
C ALA A 244 13.25 -7.33 -13.05
N SER A 245 14.34 -7.82 -12.46
CA SER A 245 15.44 -8.43 -13.20
C SER A 245 15.46 -9.94 -12.95
N ALA A 246 15.63 -10.72 -14.01
CA ALA A 246 15.56 -12.17 -13.99
C ALA A 246 16.59 -12.81 -14.92
N ASP A 247 16.93 -14.08 -14.68
CA ASP A 247 17.84 -14.84 -15.55
C ASP A 247 17.15 -15.32 -16.84
N ALA A 248 15.80 -15.29 -16.87
CA ALA A 248 15.01 -15.70 -18.04
C ALA A 248 13.71 -14.91 -18.16
N GLY A 249 13.05 -15.03 -19.32
CA GLY A 249 11.67 -14.56 -19.48
C GLY A 249 10.69 -15.30 -18.57
N PRO A 250 9.48 -14.73 -18.32
CA PRO A 250 8.49 -15.36 -17.44
C PRO A 250 8.16 -16.80 -17.81
N ASP A 251 8.08 -17.12 -19.10
CA ASP A 251 7.77 -18.44 -19.66
C ASP A 251 8.89 -19.48 -19.46
N GLN A 252 10.14 -19.03 -19.30
CA GLN A 252 11.32 -19.85 -19.09
C GLN A 252 11.80 -19.85 -17.64
N LEU A 253 11.09 -19.17 -16.75
CA LEU A 253 11.55 -18.94 -15.37
C LEU A 253 11.44 -20.21 -14.51
N TYR A 254 10.44 -21.08 -14.76
CA TYR A 254 10.25 -22.37 -14.08
C TYR A 254 9.94 -23.47 -15.10
N PRO A 255 10.96 -23.95 -15.85
CA PRO A 255 10.73 -24.87 -16.96
C PRO A 255 10.29 -26.28 -16.51
N MET A 256 10.69 -26.71 -15.31
CA MET A 256 10.33 -28.02 -14.74
C MET A 256 10.33 -27.98 -13.21
N GLY A 257 9.49 -28.80 -12.60
CA GLY A 257 9.38 -28.97 -11.15
C GLY A 257 7.93 -29.15 -10.69
N ASP A 258 7.76 -29.49 -9.42
CA ASP A 258 6.44 -29.59 -8.80
C ASP A 258 5.74 -28.21 -8.80
N GLY A 259 4.46 -28.20 -9.16
CA GLY A 259 3.71 -26.94 -9.26
C GLY A 259 3.94 -26.19 -10.58
N ARG A 260 4.52 -26.83 -11.60
CA ARG A 260 4.73 -26.23 -12.93
C ARG A 260 3.41 -25.76 -13.55
N PHE A 261 2.33 -26.51 -13.36
CA PHE A 261 1.01 -26.15 -13.89
C PHE A 261 0.44 -24.91 -13.23
N GLU A 262 0.57 -24.79 -11.91
CA GLU A 262 0.18 -23.58 -11.16
C GLU A 262 1.02 -22.38 -11.57
N PHE A 263 2.28 -22.61 -11.92
CA PHE A 263 3.19 -21.57 -12.38
C PHE A 263 2.78 -20.98 -13.75
N ASP A 264 2.08 -21.72 -14.60
CA ASP A 264 1.56 -21.24 -15.89
C ASP A 264 0.59 -20.05 -15.71
N ARG A 265 -0.22 -20.10 -14.65
CA ARG A 265 -1.07 -18.95 -14.27
C ARG A 265 -0.21 -17.75 -13.87
N THR A 266 0.86 -17.96 -13.14
CA THR A 266 1.80 -16.91 -12.74
C THR A 266 2.50 -16.29 -13.96
N VAL A 267 2.89 -17.10 -14.94
CA VAL A 267 3.43 -16.62 -16.22
C VAL A 267 2.42 -15.69 -16.93
N SER A 268 1.16 -16.14 -17.03
CA SER A 268 0.10 -15.32 -17.65
C SER A 268 -0.09 -13.99 -16.94
N ARG A 269 -0.10 -13.98 -15.61
CA ARG A 269 -0.18 -12.74 -14.80
C ARG A 269 1.03 -11.86 -15.01
N LEU A 270 2.25 -12.41 -14.98
CA LEU A 270 3.47 -11.64 -15.22
C LEU A 270 3.49 -11.00 -16.62
N MET A 271 2.95 -11.67 -17.64
CA MET A 271 2.80 -11.12 -18.97
C MET A 271 1.77 -9.96 -18.99
N GLU A 272 0.61 -10.15 -18.34
CA GLU A 272 -0.41 -9.11 -18.23
C GLU A 272 0.10 -7.90 -17.43
N MET A 273 0.84 -8.12 -16.33
CA MET A 273 1.42 -7.04 -15.52
C MET A 273 2.44 -6.17 -16.28
N GLN A 274 2.94 -6.62 -17.43
CA GLN A 274 3.82 -5.87 -18.32
C GLN A 274 3.05 -5.08 -19.37
N SER A 275 1.74 -5.32 -19.54
CA SER A 275 0.93 -4.64 -20.55
C SER A 275 0.72 -3.16 -20.19
N GLU A 276 0.53 -2.33 -21.22
CA GLU A 276 0.23 -0.91 -21.04
C GLU A 276 -1.08 -0.69 -20.26
N ASP A 277 -2.08 -1.53 -20.52
CA ASP A 277 -3.38 -1.44 -19.87
C ASP A 277 -3.24 -1.70 -18.36
N TYR A 278 -2.54 -2.76 -17.96
CA TYR A 278 -2.28 -3.03 -16.55
C TYR A 278 -1.46 -1.93 -15.88
N LEU A 279 -0.44 -1.41 -16.55
CA LEU A 279 0.40 -0.33 -16.02
C LEU A 279 -0.37 0.99 -15.88
N ALA A 280 -1.46 1.17 -16.63
CA ALA A 280 -2.35 2.31 -16.52
C ALA A 280 -3.38 2.18 -15.38
N GLU A 281 -3.61 0.96 -14.84
CA GLU A 281 -4.55 0.74 -13.74
C GLU A 281 -4.07 1.40 -12.43
N GLY A 282 -5.04 1.86 -11.61
CA GLY A 282 -4.76 2.38 -10.27
C GLY A 282 -4.46 1.27 -9.28
N HIS A 283 -3.65 1.56 -8.26
CA HIS A 283 -3.37 0.65 -7.15
C HIS A 283 -4.62 0.47 -6.26
N GLY A 284 -4.91 -0.77 -5.87
CA GLY A 284 -6.01 -1.13 -4.98
C GLY A 284 -6.53 -2.54 -5.25
N ALA A 285 -7.29 -3.12 -4.33
CA ALA A 285 -7.92 -4.43 -4.52
C ALA A 285 -8.94 -4.37 -5.67
N ARG A 286 -9.00 -5.49 -6.42
CA ARG A 286 -10.02 -5.69 -7.46
C ARG A 286 -11.43 -5.78 -6.88
#